data_ae162cea6fc39ca339282273d6adab1a
#
_entry.id   ae162cea6fc39ca339282273d6adab1a
#
_cell.length_a   1.000
_cell.length_b   1.000
_cell.length_c   1.000
_cell.angle_alpha   90.00
_cell.angle_beta   90.00
_cell.angle_gamma   90.00
#
_symmetry.space_group_name_H-M   'P 1'
#
loop_
_entity.id
_entity.type
_entity.pdbx_description
1 polymer ?
#
loop_
_entity_poly.entity_id
_entity_poly.type
_entity_poly.pdbx_seq_one_letter_code
_entity_poly.pdbx_strand_id
1 'polypeptide(L)'
;MSQLHESHPVVNGLIPQVPDNDPQETAEWVESLSGLINEKGGPRARYILLHMLEEARRNGVQLPQEYTTPYVNTIPVDQEPYFPGDEAMEREYRRWIRWNAAVQVTRAQRPGVKVGGHISSYASVATLYEVGLNHFFRGKDHPGGGDHVFFQGHASPGPYARAFLEGRLSEEQMDGFRQQVSTEHGLPSYPHPRQLEHFWEFPTVSLGLGPAEAIYQAWFDRYLHMNGIKDTSQQHTWAFIGDGEMDEPESRGMLQLAAQQRLDNLTFVINCNLQRLDGPVRGNGKIIQELEAFFKGAGWNVIKVIWGRGWDQLLAADKDDALVHVMNETLDGDYQTFRANDGAYVREHFFGRDPRTKEMVKNWTDEQLWELKRGGHDYRKVYAAYKAAMDHTGQPTVILAHTIKGYALGSHFAGRNSTHQMKKLTLEDAKQLRDRLQIPITDEELERDPYMPPYYMPPADHPALQYMKERREILGGWVPERRADRQPKLPALPTRPFEALSKGSGKLEVATTMALVRLIKDLLKDKEVGKYFVPIIPDEARTFGLDAIFPSAKIFNTTGQSYTPVDADMMLSYRESEQGRILHTGITEAGSSAAFQVVGTAYATHDLPMVPIYIFYSMFGFQRTGDQFW
;
A
#
# COMPACT_ATOMS: atom_id res chain seq x y z
N MET A 1 33.08 27.00 -30.41
CA MET A 1 31.66 27.34 -30.50
C MET A 1 30.95 26.29 -29.66
N SER A 2 30.66 26.63 -28.39
CA SER A 2 29.89 25.78 -27.51
C SER A 2 28.44 25.87 -27.93
N GLN A 3 27.86 24.76 -28.37
CA GLN A 3 26.42 24.64 -28.46
C GLN A 3 25.89 24.71 -27.04
N LEU A 4 25.28 25.82 -26.68
CA LEU A 4 24.39 25.92 -25.54
C LEU A 4 23.29 24.88 -25.78
N HIS A 5 23.24 23.85 -24.98
CA HIS A 5 22.08 22.98 -24.92
C HIS A 5 20.93 23.83 -24.40
N GLU A 6 20.03 24.23 -25.29
CA GLU A 6 18.76 24.83 -24.92
C GLU A 6 18.04 23.87 -23.97
N SER A 7 17.70 24.35 -22.78
CA SER A 7 16.90 23.58 -21.82
C SER A 7 15.47 23.53 -22.36
N HIS A 8 15.09 22.42 -22.95
CA HIS A 8 13.71 22.19 -23.34
C HIS A 8 12.92 21.71 -22.12
N PRO A 9 11.73 22.28 -21.84
CA PRO A 9 10.89 21.80 -20.77
C PRO A 9 10.52 20.34 -21.04
N VAL A 10 10.84 19.45 -20.10
CA VAL A 10 10.49 18.03 -20.19
C VAL A 10 9.07 17.84 -19.69
N VAL A 11 8.13 17.61 -20.61
CA VAL A 11 6.73 17.29 -20.29
C VAL A 11 6.52 15.79 -20.49
N ASN A 12 6.13 15.08 -19.46
CA ASN A 12 5.90 13.62 -19.45
C ASN A 12 7.14 12.76 -19.81
N GLY A 13 8.35 13.25 -19.54
CA GLY A 13 9.58 12.58 -19.95
C GLY A 13 9.86 12.64 -21.46
N LEU A 14 9.08 13.43 -22.21
CA LEU A 14 9.28 13.69 -23.63
C LEU A 14 9.65 15.16 -23.81
N ILE A 15 10.66 15.40 -24.63
CA ILE A 15 11.05 16.76 -25.04
C ILE A 15 9.94 17.29 -25.98
N PRO A 16 9.26 18.40 -25.66
CA PRO A 16 8.31 18.98 -26.60
C PRO A 16 9.04 19.36 -27.88
N GLN A 17 8.52 18.94 -29.05
CA GLN A 17 9.10 19.22 -30.35
C GLN A 17 8.81 20.66 -30.82
N VAL A 18 8.45 21.57 -29.95
CA VAL A 18 8.17 22.96 -30.25
C VAL A 18 9.38 23.79 -29.85
N PRO A 19 10.16 24.32 -30.82
CA PRO A 19 11.29 25.18 -30.50
C PRO A 19 10.80 26.48 -29.85
N ASP A 20 11.56 26.99 -28.89
CA ASP A 20 11.35 28.33 -28.34
C ASP A 20 11.82 29.38 -29.36
N ASN A 21 10.86 30.08 -29.94
CA ASN A 21 11.13 31.09 -30.97
C ASN A 21 11.41 32.48 -30.38
N ASP A 22 11.12 32.70 -29.09
CA ASP A 22 11.38 33.95 -28.38
C ASP A 22 11.76 33.66 -26.90
N PRO A 23 13.02 33.31 -26.64
CA PRO A 23 13.51 33.01 -25.30
C PRO A 23 13.37 34.18 -24.32
N GLN A 24 13.34 35.43 -24.81
CA GLN A 24 13.18 36.59 -23.96
C GLN A 24 11.74 36.70 -23.46
N GLU A 25 10.75 36.57 -24.33
CA GLU A 25 9.33 36.55 -23.93
C GLU A 25 9.05 35.39 -22.96
N THR A 26 9.61 34.21 -23.22
CA THR A 26 9.49 33.04 -22.30
C THR A 26 10.04 33.36 -20.92
N ALA A 27 11.20 34.00 -20.82
CA ALA A 27 11.80 34.39 -19.54
C ALA A 27 10.93 35.41 -18.80
N GLU A 28 10.33 36.37 -19.46
CA GLU A 28 9.43 37.38 -18.86
C GLU A 28 8.16 36.72 -18.25
N TRP A 29 7.57 35.75 -18.93
CA TRP A 29 6.44 34.98 -18.40
C TRP A 29 6.82 34.16 -17.17
N VAL A 30 7.98 33.49 -17.17
CA VAL A 30 8.49 32.71 -16.05
C VAL A 30 8.78 33.61 -14.83
N GLU A 31 9.41 34.77 -15.06
CA GLU A 31 9.70 35.73 -14.01
C GLU A 31 8.42 36.31 -13.40
N SER A 32 7.42 36.62 -14.23
CA SER A 32 6.10 37.09 -13.77
C SER A 32 5.40 36.05 -12.89
N LEU A 33 5.45 34.77 -13.25
CA LEU A 33 4.90 33.69 -12.43
C LEU A 33 5.66 33.54 -11.12
N SER A 34 6.98 33.61 -11.14
CA SER A 34 7.84 33.55 -9.96
C SER A 34 7.57 34.71 -8.99
N GLY A 35 7.41 35.94 -9.52
CA GLY A 35 7.00 37.11 -8.74
C GLY A 35 5.63 36.92 -8.09
N LEU A 36 4.66 36.36 -8.82
CA LEU A 36 3.32 36.07 -8.28
C LEU A 36 3.38 35.05 -7.14
N ILE A 37 4.18 33.97 -7.28
CA ILE A 37 4.37 32.96 -6.25
C ILE A 37 4.97 33.60 -4.99
N ASN A 38 6.01 34.41 -5.15
CA ASN A 38 6.70 35.05 -4.03
C ASN A 38 5.84 36.07 -3.28
N GLU A 39 5.02 36.84 -3.99
CA GLU A 39 4.20 37.90 -3.39
C GLU A 39 2.85 37.40 -2.86
N LYS A 40 2.18 36.49 -3.55
CA LYS A 40 0.80 36.08 -3.28
C LYS A 40 0.64 34.62 -2.87
N GLY A 41 1.71 33.83 -2.93
CA GLY A 41 1.75 32.43 -2.57
C GLY A 41 1.19 31.47 -3.61
N GLY A 42 1.47 30.19 -3.41
CA GLY A 42 1.09 29.09 -4.31
C GLY A 42 -0.40 29.00 -4.65
N PRO A 43 -1.35 29.17 -3.71
CA PRO A 43 -2.79 29.10 -4.04
C PRO A 43 -3.24 30.12 -5.07
N ARG A 44 -2.71 31.36 -5.03
CA ARG A 44 -3.04 32.38 -6.02
C ARG A 44 -2.41 32.10 -7.38
N ALA A 45 -1.17 31.65 -7.39
CA ALA A 45 -0.47 31.27 -8.61
C ALA A 45 -1.21 30.10 -9.31
N ARG A 46 -1.62 29.09 -8.55
CA ARG A 46 -2.43 27.97 -9.07
C ARG A 46 -3.73 28.45 -9.69
N TYR A 47 -4.45 29.38 -9.05
CA TYR A 47 -5.68 29.94 -9.60
C TYR A 47 -5.45 30.63 -10.96
N ILE A 48 -4.41 31.45 -11.06
CA ILE A 48 -4.06 32.14 -12.32
C ILE A 48 -3.68 31.13 -13.42
N LEU A 49 -2.83 30.15 -13.10
CA LEU A 49 -2.45 29.10 -14.06
C LEU A 49 -3.67 28.33 -14.59
N LEU A 50 -4.62 27.96 -13.73
CA LEU A 50 -5.83 27.27 -14.15
C LEU A 50 -6.70 28.13 -15.08
N HIS A 51 -6.81 29.45 -14.83
CA HIS A 51 -7.51 30.37 -15.72
C HIS A 51 -6.81 30.54 -17.08
N MET A 52 -5.47 30.61 -17.08
CA MET A 52 -4.69 30.67 -18.32
C MET A 52 -4.86 29.39 -19.16
N LEU A 53 -4.85 28.22 -18.52
CA LEU A 53 -5.12 26.95 -19.19
C LEU A 53 -6.55 26.88 -19.76
N GLU A 54 -7.53 27.39 -19.02
CA GLU A 54 -8.93 27.46 -19.50
C GLU A 54 -9.04 28.40 -20.71
N GLU A 55 -8.42 29.55 -20.68
CA GLU A 55 -8.41 30.50 -21.80
C GLU A 55 -7.67 29.95 -23.03
N ALA A 56 -6.57 29.26 -22.82
CA ALA A 56 -5.85 28.56 -23.90
C ALA A 56 -6.76 27.52 -24.58
N ARG A 57 -7.50 26.72 -23.81
CA ARG A 57 -8.50 25.75 -24.34
C ARG A 57 -9.60 26.44 -25.13
N ARG A 58 -10.15 27.56 -24.64
CA ARG A 58 -11.19 28.34 -25.34
C ARG A 58 -10.72 28.83 -26.70
N ASN A 59 -9.43 29.15 -26.80
CA ASN A 59 -8.81 29.60 -28.04
C ASN A 59 -8.24 28.46 -28.91
N GLY A 60 -8.54 27.20 -28.59
CA GLY A 60 -8.16 26.04 -29.38
C GLY A 60 -6.70 25.63 -29.27
N VAL A 61 -5.95 26.18 -28.29
CA VAL A 61 -4.57 25.78 -28.04
C VAL A 61 -4.57 24.35 -27.45
N GLN A 62 -3.88 23.44 -28.11
CA GLN A 62 -3.68 22.09 -27.58
C GLN A 62 -2.69 22.15 -26.41
N LEU A 63 -3.19 21.90 -25.21
CA LEU A 63 -2.36 21.87 -24.03
C LEU A 63 -1.68 20.51 -23.89
N PRO A 64 -0.39 20.48 -23.54
CA PRO A 64 0.26 19.24 -23.14
C PRO A 64 -0.42 18.71 -21.87
N GLN A 65 -0.64 17.40 -21.81
CA GLN A 65 -1.19 16.75 -20.62
C GLN A 65 -0.02 16.29 -19.75
N GLU A 66 0.17 16.91 -18.60
CA GLU A 66 1.14 16.46 -17.61
C GLU A 66 0.52 15.33 -16.78
N TYR A 67 0.88 14.09 -17.09
CA TYR A 67 0.46 12.92 -16.31
C TYR A 67 1.40 12.65 -15.14
N THR A 68 2.63 13.16 -15.20
CA THR A 68 3.68 12.95 -14.20
C THR A 68 4.34 14.26 -13.78
N THR A 69 4.87 14.28 -12.56
CA THR A 69 5.71 15.37 -12.06
C THR A 69 7.19 14.96 -12.12
N PRO A 70 8.15 15.87 -11.97
CA PRO A 70 9.57 15.52 -11.95
C PRO A 70 9.90 14.39 -10.98
N TYR A 71 10.98 13.64 -11.24
CA TYR A 71 11.39 12.47 -10.45
C TYR A 71 12.03 12.88 -9.11
N VAL A 72 11.26 13.62 -8.32
CA VAL A 72 11.63 14.11 -6.98
C VAL A 72 10.51 13.83 -5.97
N ASN A 73 10.77 14.07 -4.70
CA ASN A 73 9.75 13.92 -3.66
C ASN A 73 8.59 14.90 -3.86
N THR A 74 7.37 14.44 -3.63
CA THR A 74 6.17 15.29 -3.71
C THR A 74 6.14 16.34 -2.61
N ILE A 75 6.62 16.00 -1.40
CA ILE A 75 6.65 16.91 -0.26
C ILE A 75 7.99 17.63 -0.25
N PRO A 76 8.03 18.97 -0.41
CA PRO A 76 9.24 19.75 -0.29
C PRO A 76 9.80 19.72 1.14
N VAL A 77 11.11 19.93 1.29
CA VAL A 77 11.81 19.83 2.59
C VAL A 77 11.24 20.81 3.63
N ASP A 78 10.87 22.01 3.22
CA ASP A 78 10.29 23.05 4.06
C ASP A 78 8.84 22.78 4.52
N GLN A 79 8.18 21.78 3.89
CA GLN A 79 6.85 21.31 4.25
C GLN A 79 6.86 20.00 5.02
N GLU A 80 8.03 19.41 5.25
CA GLU A 80 8.13 18.18 6.02
C GLU A 80 7.80 18.43 7.50
N PRO A 81 6.87 17.67 8.10
CA PRO A 81 6.56 17.81 9.51
C PRO A 81 7.74 17.32 10.37
N TYR A 82 7.84 17.87 11.59
CA TYR A 82 8.80 17.39 12.57
C TYR A 82 8.57 15.89 12.86
N PHE A 83 9.64 15.11 12.84
CA PHE A 83 9.58 13.69 13.21
C PHE A 83 9.51 13.54 14.73
N PRO A 84 8.41 13.00 15.29
CA PRO A 84 8.19 12.98 16.73
C PRO A 84 8.88 11.83 17.46
N GLY A 85 9.50 10.88 16.74
CA GLY A 85 10.13 9.70 17.31
C GLY A 85 11.54 9.94 17.83
N ASP A 86 12.02 9.04 18.71
CA ASP A 86 13.43 8.98 19.09
C ASP A 86 14.22 8.22 18.02
N GLU A 87 15.00 8.98 17.23
CA GLU A 87 15.75 8.42 16.10
C GLU A 87 16.81 7.39 16.52
N ALA A 88 17.40 7.55 17.70
CA ALA A 88 18.44 6.64 18.19
C ALA A 88 17.83 5.30 18.61
N MET A 89 16.78 5.33 19.42
CA MET A 89 16.06 4.13 19.86
C MET A 89 15.44 3.40 18.69
N GLU A 90 14.76 4.13 17.76
CA GLU A 90 14.16 3.52 16.60
C GLU A 90 15.17 2.89 15.62
N ARG A 91 16.36 3.50 15.50
CA ARG A 91 17.45 2.92 14.71
C ARG A 91 17.95 1.63 15.32
N GLU A 92 18.01 1.58 16.64
CA GLU A 92 18.55 0.44 17.39
C GLU A 92 17.67 -0.80 17.22
N TYR A 93 16.39 -0.77 17.58
CA TYR A 93 15.55 -1.97 17.43
C TYR A 93 15.26 -2.33 15.99
N ARG A 94 15.25 -1.39 15.02
CA ARG A 94 15.20 -1.74 13.59
C ARG A 94 16.37 -2.60 13.14
N ARG A 95 17.56 -2.44 13.73
CA ARG A 95 18.71 -3.32 13.49
C ARG A 95 18.44 -4.73 14.00
N TRP A 96 17.90 -4.85 15.20
CA TRP A 96 17.53 -6.15 15.79
C TRP A 96 16.46 -6.88 14.98
N ILE A 97 15.42 -6.17 14.54
CA ILE A 97 14.37 -6.76 13.69
C ILE A 97 14.96 -7.26 12.38
N ARG A 98 15.82 -6.46 11.72
CA ARG A 98 16.48 -6.88 10.47
C ARG A 98 17.37 -8.11 10.68
N TRP A 99 18.10 -8.16 11.77
CA TRP A 99 18.91 -9.31 12.13
C TRP A 99 18.05 -10.55 12.32
N ASN A 100 17.05 -10.49 13.19
CA ASN A 100 16.19 -11.62 13.51
C ASN A 100 15.41 -12.13 12.28
N ALA A 101 14.96 -11.26 11.42
CA ALA A 101 14.32 -11.65 10.14
C ALA A 101 15.31 -12.39 9.22
N ALA A 102 16.56 -11.94 9.13
CA ALA A 102 17.58 -12.61 8.33
C ALA A 102 17.99 -13.96 8.92
N VAL A 103 18.12 -14.05 10.25
CA VAL A 103 18.36 -15.30 10.99
C VAL A 103 17.21 -16.29 10.76
N GLN A 104 15.95 -15.87 10.88
CA GLN A 104 14.77 -16.72 10.63
C GLN A 104 14.83 -17.39 9.26
N VAL A 105 15.10 -16.62 8.22
CA VAL A 105 15.19 -17.15 6.85
C VAL A 105 16.43 -18.05 6.68
N THR A 106 17.55 -17.73 7.33
CA THR A 106 18.77 -18.55 7.30
C THR A 106 18.54 -19.90 8.00
N ARG A 107 17.98 -19.90 9.21
CA ARG A 107 17.65 -21.13 9.95
C ARG A 107 16.64 -22.02 9.20
N ALA A 108 15.72 -21.43 8.43
CA ALA A 108 14.82 -22.17 7.56
C ALA A 108 15.53 -22.93 6.41
N GLN A 109 16.81 -22.66 6.16
CA GLN A 109 17.65 -23.39 5.21
C GLN A 109 18.53 -24.48 5.84
N ARG A 110 18.42 -24.72 7.16
CA ARG A 110 19.20 -25.75 7.85
C ARG A 110 19.01 -27.15 7.22
N PRO A 111 20.00 -28.06 7.35
CA PRO A 111 19.86 -29.45 6.90
C PRO A 111 18.59 -30.11 7.46
N GLY A 112 17.86 -30.83 6.62
CA GLY A 112 16.60 -31.48 6.99
C GLY A 112 15.34 -30.62 6.80
N VAL A 113 15.44 -29.28 6.72
CA VAL A 113 14.33 -28.34 6.52
C VAL A 113 14.31 -27.79 5.09
N LYS A 114 15.28 -26.96 4.74
CA LYS A 114 15.51 -26.42 3.37
C LYS A 114 14.30 -25.71 2.71
N VAL A 115 13.47 -25.02 3.49
CA VAL A 115 12.28 -24.34 2.98
C VAL A 115 12.54 -22.89 2.55
N GLY A 116 13.63 -22.27 3.05
CA GLY A 116 14.03 -20.91 2.70
C GLY A 116 13.07 -19.80 3.16
N GLY A 117 13.02 -18.74 2.37
CA GLY A 117 12.17 -17.58 2.65
C GLY A 117 12.55 -16.39 1.77
N HIS A 118 11.85 -15.26 1.94
CA HIS A 118 12.03 -14.05 1.16
C HIS A 118 12.51 -12.89 2.05
N ILE A 119 13.83 -12.83 2.31
CA ILE A 119 14.39 -11.75 3.14
C ILE A 119 14.52 -10.43 2.36
N SER A 120 14.76 -10.49 1.05
CA SER A 120 15.08 -9.32 0.23
C SER A 120 13.88 -8.35 0.07
N SER A 121 12.67 -8.88 0.01
CA SER A 121 11.43 -8.08 -0.03
C SER A 121 11.22 -7.34 1.29
N TYR A 122 11.35 -8.06 2.43
CA TYR A 122 11.29 -7.42 3.73
C TYR A 122 12.39 -6.35 3.90
N ALA A 123 13.61 -6.65 3.50
CA ALA A 123 14.73 -5.70 3.61
C ALA A 123 14.43 -4.37 2.91
N SER A 124 13.68 -4.39 1.80
CA SER A 124 13.27 -3.17 1.10
C SER A 124 12.18 -2.40 1.83
N VAL A 125 11.18 -3.07 2.42
CA VAL A 125 10.00 -2.45 3.03
C VAL A 125 10.17 -2.13 4.52
N ALA A 126 11.22 -2.60 5.16
CA ALA A 126 11.38 -2.55 6.61
C ALA A 126 11.21 -1.15 7.24
N THR A 127 11.72 -0.09 6.60
CA THR A 127 11.54 1.28 7.10
C THR A 127 10.09 1.73 7.00
N LEU A 128 9.39 1.35 5.92
CA LEU A 128 7.98 1.67 5.72
C LEU A 128 7.12 1.02 6.82
N TYR A 129 7.39 -0.24 7.17
CA TYR A 129 6.68 -0.93 8.25
C TYR A 129 6.92 -0.28 9.60
N GLU A 130 8.18 -0.03 9.95
CA GLU A 130 8.53 0.47 11.27
C GLU A 130 7.97 1.88 11.54
N VAL A 131 7.99 2.77 10.55
CA VAL A 131 7.36 4.09 10.69
C VAL A 131 5.85 3.95 10.91
N GLY A 132 5.19 3.06 10.17
CA GLY A 132 3.76 2.78 10.36
C GLY A 132 3.44 2.22 11.74
N LEU A 133 4.17 1.18 12.16
CA LEU A 133 3.99 0.49 13.43
C LEU A 133 4.27 1.39 14.65
N ASN A 134 5.16 2.37 14.53
CA ASN A 134 5.53 3.24 15.65
C ASN A 134 4.69 4.51 15.73
N HIS A 135 4.11 5.00 14.62
CA HIS A 135 3.55 6.34 14.58
C HIS A 135 2.12 6.42 14.03
N PHE A 136 1.65 5.41 13.29
CA PHE A 136 0.38 5.51 12.57
C PHE A 136 -0.59 4.35 12.82
N PHE A 137 -0.14 3.08 12.67
CA PHE A 137 -1.06 1.94 12.69
C PHE A 137 -1.65 1.71 14.08
N ARG A 138 -2.94 1.96 14.22
CA ARG A 138 -3.66 1.79 15.48
C ARG A 138 -4.01 0.33 15.71
N GLY A 139 -3.76 -0.14 16.94
CA GLY A 139 -4.20 -1.44 17.41
C GLY A 139 -5.69 -1.45 17.77
N LYS A 140 -6.22 -2.63 18.02
CA LYS A 140 -7.68 -2.84 18.19
C LYS A 140 -8.26 -2.24 19.47
N ASP A 141 -7.43 -1.85 20.44
CA ASP A 141 -7.85 -1.20 21.69
C ASP A 141 -7.74 0.34 21.62
N HIS A 142 -7.38 0.91 20.45
CA HIS A 142 -7.38 2.35 20.26
C HIS A 142 -8.83 2.90 20.33
N PRO A 143 -9.09 4.02 21.04
CA PRO A 143 -10.43 4.59 21.16
C PRO A 143 -11.14 4.89 19.85
N GLY A 144 -10.38 5.27 18.80
CA GLY A 144 -10.89 5.50 17.44
C GLY A 144 -11.05 4.23 16.59
N GLY A 145 -10.88 3.04 17.19
CA GLY A 145 -10.85 1.75 16.49
C GLY A 145 -9.47 1.41 15.94
N GLY A 146 -9.22 0.10 15.72
CA GLY A 146 -7.99 -0.39 15.10
C GLY A 146 -7.98 -0.21 13.60
N ASP A 147 -6.81 0.09 13.05
CA ASP A 147 -6.61 0.18 11.60
C ASP A 147 -6.49 -1.21 10.98
N HIS A 148 -6.74 -1.28 9.68
CA HIS A 148 -6.58 -2.48 8.88
C HIS A 148 -5.28 -2.39 8.10
N VAL A 149 -4.34 -3.35 8.32
CA VAL A 149 -3.03 -3.33 7.67
C VAL A 149 -2.81 -4.59 6.86
N PHE A 150 -2.81 -4.44 5.54
CA PHE A 150 -2.49 -5.49 4.58
C PHE A 150 -0.98 -5.49 4.35
N PHE A 151 -0.27 -6.37 5.02
CA PHE A 151 1.18 -6.50 4.87
C PHE A 151 1.53 -7.21 3.56
N GLN A 152 2.57 -6.75 2.87
CA GLN A 152 3.05 -7.38 1.65
C GLN A 152 3.41 -8.85 1.91
N GLY A 153 2.84 -9.79 1.14
CA GLY A 153 2.95 -11.22 1.38
C GLY A 153 4.38 -11.73 1.54
N HIS A 154 5.27 -11.32 0.65
CA HIS A 154 6.68 -11.73 0.64
C HIS A 154 7.55 -11.04 1.72
N ALA A 155 6.98 -10.19 2.57
CA ALA A 155 7.70 -9.49 3.63
C ALA A 155 7.35 -9.99 5.05
N SER A 156 6.70 -11.14 5.17
CA SER A 156 6.30 -11.76 6.45
C SER A 156 7.41 -11.94 7.48
N PRO A 157 8.70 -12.18 7.14
CA PRO A 157 9.76 -12.28 8.14
C PRO A 157 9.90 -11.05 9.04
N GLY A 158 9.58 -9.86 8.53
CA GLY A 158 9.65 -8.62 9.33
C GLY A 158 8.67 -8.57 10.48
N PRO A 159 7.35 -8.67 10.24
CA PRO A 159 6.35 -8.75 11.30
C PRO A 159 6.60 -9.88 12.30
N TYR A 160 7.10 -11.03 11.87
CA TYR A 160 7.49 -12.11 12.80
C TYR A 160 8.68 -11.72 13.69
N ALA A 161 9.74 -11.16 13.10
CA ALA A 161 10.90 -10.72 13.85
C ALA A 161 10.57 -9.59 14.84
N ARG A 162 9.66 -8.70 14.47
CA ARG A 162 9.15 -7.67 15.38
C ARG A 162 8.32 -8.30 16.51
N ALA A 163 7.40 -9.18 16.19
CA ALA A 163 6.57 -9.88 17.17
C ALA A 163 7.40 -10.73 18.15
N PHE A 164 8.52 -11.27 17.70
CA PHE A 164 9.50 -11.93 18.57
C PHE A 164 10.08 -10.94 19.60
N LEU A 165 10.54 -9.76 19.19
CA LEU A 165 11.02 -8.72 20.12
C LEU A 165 9.90 -8.19 21.04
N GLU A 166 8.67 -8.14 20.57
CA GLU A 166 7.49 -7.80 21.38
C GLU A 166 7.15 -8.87 22.42
N GLY A 167 7.73 -10.08 22.35
CA GLY A 167 7.46 -11.21 23.21
C GLY A 167 6.20 -12.00 22.85
N ARG A 168 5.68 -11.80 21.64
CA ARG A 168 4.46 -12.46 21.11
C ARG A 168 4.74 -13.79 20.40
N LEU A 169 5.96 -13.99 19.97
CA LEU A 169 6.44 -15.24 19.35
C LEU A 169 7.66 -15.76 20.11
N SER A 170 7.74 -17.07 20.29
CA SER A 170 8.91 -17.73 20.86
C SER A 170 9.97 -18.02 19.81
N GLU A 171 11.21 -18.34 20.26
CA GLU A 171 12.28 -18.79 19.36
C GLU A 171 11.89 -20.08 18.63
N GLU A 172 11.20 -20.99 19.28
CA GLU A 172 10.70 -22.23 18.69
C GLU A 172 9.72 -21.96 17.54
N GLN A 173 8.79 -21.00 17.74
CA GLN A 173 7.88 -20.56 16.66
C GLN A 173 8.65 -19.93 15.50
N MET A 174 9.67 -19.08 15.79
CA MET A 174 10.51 -18.49 14.75
C MET A 174 11.25 -19.57 13.94
N ASP A 175 11.74 -20.63 14.58
CA ASP A 175 12.40 -21.78 13.95
C ASP A 175 11.43 -22.66 13.13
N GLY A 176 10.15 -22.57 13.42
CA GLY A 176 9.05 -23.20 12.67
C GLY A 176 8.63 -22.43 11.40
N PHE A 177 9.35 -21.38 10.99
CA PHE A 177 9.01 -20.61 9.80
C PHE A 177 8.90 -21.49 8.55
N ARG A 178 7.78 -21.36 7.81
CA ARG A 178 7.41 -22.14 6.62
C ARG A 178 7.24 -23.65 6.88
N GLN A 179 6.94 -24.03 8.11
CA GLN A 179 6.74 -25.42 8.54
C GLN A 179 5.37 -25.63 9.21
N GLN A 180 4.39 -24.81 8.87
CA GLN A 180 3.05 -24.81 9.49
C GLN A 180 2.30 -26.16 9.36
N VAL A 181 2.70 -27.02 8.45
CA VAL A 181 2.10 -28.37 8.26
C VAL A 181 2.91 -29.46 8.95
N SER A 182 4.20 -29.22 9.17
CA SER A 182 5.14 -30.23 9.65
C SER A 182 5.48 -30.12 11.14
N THR A 183 5.14 -28.98 11.77
CA THR A 183 5.41 -28.75 13.19
C THR A 183 4.19 -28.11 13.89
N GLU A 184 4.04 -28.41 15.18
CA GLU A 184 2.92 -27.89 16.01
C GLU A 184 2.96 -26.34 16.14
N HIS A 185 4.15 -25.74 16.10
CA HIS A 185 4.36 -24.30 16.28
C HIS A 185 4.84 -23.62 14.98
N GLY A 186 4.54 -24.21 13.82
CA GLY A 186 5.00 -23.68 12.53
C GLY A 186 4.35 -22.36 12.15
N LEU A 187 5.19 -21.39 11.74
CA LEU A 187 4.70 -20.13 11.18
C LEU A 187 4.44 -20.26 9.68
N PRO A 188 3.32 -19.71 9.16
CA PRO A 188 3.03 -19.73 7.74
C PRO A 188 4.05 -18.91 6.95
N SER A 189 4.26 -19.30 5.69
CA SER A 189 5.17 -18.62 4.76
C SER A 189 4.79 -17.17 4.53
N TYR A 190 3.48 -16.91 4.55
CA TYR A 190 2.85 -15.65 4.16
C TYR A 190 1.70 -15.32 5.11
N PRO A 191 1.23 -14.07 5.14
CA PRO A 191 0.05 -13.71 5.90
C PRO A 191 -1.13 -14.62 5.56
N HIS A 192 -1.63 -15.36 6.55
CA HIS A 192 -2.76 -16.27 6.37
C HIS A 192 -3.57 -16.40 7.68
N PRO A 193 -4.81 -15.86 7.72
CA PRO A 193 -5.62 -15.79 8.94
C PRO A 193 -5.95 -17.15 9.58
N ARG A 194 -6.10 -18.21 8.79
CA ARG A 194 -6.44 -19.55 9.30
C ARG A 194 -5.23 -20.35 9.80
N GLN A 195 -4.04 -20.07 9.25
CA GLN A 195 -2.82 -20.79 9.65
C GLN A 195 -2.13 -20.18 10.87
N LEU A 196 -2.38 -18.91 11.17
CA LEU A 196 -1.94 -18.25 12.39
C LEU A 196 -3.07 -17.33 12.88
N GLU A 197 -4.06 -17.95 13.53
CA GLU A 197 -5.41 -17.46 13.71
C GLU A 197 -5.52 -16.15 14.52
N HIS A 198 -4.62 -15.93 15.48
CA HIS A 198 -4.64 -14.72 16.33
C HIS A 198 -3.64 -13.65 15.90
N PHE A 199 -2.97 -13.86 14.77
CA PHE A 199 -1.90 -12.97 14.31
C PHE A 199 -2.28 -12.25 13.01
N TRP A 200 -2.39 -12.99 11.89
CA TRP A 200 -2.68 -12.40 10.60
C TRP A 200 -4.18 -12.09 10.43
N GLU A 201 -4.47 -10.87 10.02
CA GLU A 201 -5.86 -10.44 9.79
C GLU A 201 -6.30 -10.67 8.33
N PHE A 202 -5.39 -10.47 7.38
CA PHE A 202 -5.69 -10.56 5.95
C PHE A 202 -4.71 -11.48 5.20
N PRO A 203 -5.20 -12.28 4.22
CA PRO A 203 -4.33 -13.02 3.32
C PRO A 203 -3.85 -12.10 2.20
N THR A 204 -2.54 -12.10 1.91
CA THR A 204 -1.96 -11.15 0.94
C THR A 204 -0.98 -11.80 -0.04
N VAL A 205 -0.85 -13.11 -0.04
CA VAL A 205 0.15 -13.79 -0.88
C VAL A 205 -0.31 -13.97 -2.32
N SER A 206 -1.60 -14.16 -2.55
CA SER A 206 -2.14 -14.15 -3.91
C SER A 206 -2.11 -12.71 -4.40
N LEU A 207 -1.11 -12.41 -5.25
CA LEU A 207 -0.81 -11.05 -5.67
C LEU A 207 -2.03 -10.43 -6.38
N GLY A 208 -2.32 -9.18 -6.05
CA GLY A 208 -3.48 -8.45 -6.56
C GLY A 208 -4.73 -8.54 -5.68
N LEU A 209 -4.93 -9.63 -4.92
CA LEU A 209 -6.10 -9.76 -4.05
C LEU A 209 -6.04 -8.85 -2.83
N GLY A 210 -4.86 -8.71 -2.21
CA GLY A 210 -4.68 -7.80 -1.07
C GLY A 210 -5.07 -6.36 -1.37
N PRO A 211 -4.59 -5.72 -2.46
CA PRO A 211 -5.05 -4.41 -2.90
C PRO A 211 -6.56 -4.32 -3.12
N ALA A 212 -7.15 -5.33 -3.78
CA ALA A 212 -8.60 -5.39 -3.99
C ALA A 212 -9.36 -5.42 -2.66
N GLU A 213 -9.01 -6.35 -1.77
CA GLU A 213 -9.64 -6.47 -0.44
C GLU A 213 -9.50 -5.19 0.38
N ALA A 214 -8.35 -4.51 0.33
CA ALA A 214 -8.13 -3.26 1.06
C ALA A 214 -9.09 -2.14 0.61
N ILE A 215 -9.39 -2.04 -0.70
CA ILE A 215 -10.37 -1.10 -1.22
C ILE A 215 -11.76 -1.41 -0.64
N TYR A 216 -12.18 -2.67 -0.68
CA TYR A 216 -13.49 -3.07 -0.17
C TYR A 216 -13.57 -3.00 1.36
N GLN A 217 -12.46 -3.20 2.08
CA GLN A 217 -12.40 -2.99 3.52
C GLN A 217 -12.63 -1.51 3.88
N ALA A 218 -11.94 -0.59 3.24
CA ALA A 218 -12.13 0.84 3.44
C ALA A 218 -13.56 1.30 3.08
N TRP A 219 -14.13 0.73 2.00
CA TRP A 219 -15.51 1.01 1.62
C TRP A 219 -16.53 0.44 2.61
N PHE A 220 -16.27 -0.75 3.15
CA PHE A 220 -17.12 -1.35 4.16
C PHE A 220 -17.06 -0.60 5.49
N ASP A 221 -15.92 -0.04 5.86
CA ASP A 221 -15.82 0.86 7.02
C ASP A 221 -16.75 2.08 6.84
N ARG A 222 -16.77 2.69 5.66
CA ARG A 222 -17.73 3.76 5.34
C ARG A 222 -19.18 3.27 5.42
N TYR A 223 -19.45 2.07 4.91
CA TYR A 223 -20.78 1.46 4.99
C TYR A 223 -21.24 1.30 6.44
N LEU A 224 -20.40 0.78 7.33
CA LEU A 224 -20.72 0.60 8.73
C LEU A 224 -21.02 1.91 9.45
N HIS A 225 -20.19 2.92 9.20
CA HIS A 225 -20.34 4.25 9.78
C HIS A 225 -21.63 4.94 9.29
N MET A 226 -21.80 5.04 7.98
CA MET A 226 -22.91 5.78 7.38
C MET A 226 -24.28 5.13 7.61
N ASN A 227 -24.32 3.81 7.79
CA ASN A 227 -25.51 3.09 8.19
C ASN A 227 -25.75 3.07 9.72
N GLY A 228 -24.87 3.72 10.52
CA GLY A 228 -24.98 3.76 11.99
C GLY A 228 -24.86 2.38 12.66
N ILE A 229 -24.18 1.42 12.02
CA ILE A 229 -23.98 0.07 12.55
C ILE A 229 -22.83 0.06 13.55
N LYS A 230 -21.74 0.73 13.21
CA LYS A 230 -20.55 0.91 14.04
C LYS A 230 -19.87 2.23 13.68
N ASP A 231 -19.33 2.93 14.67
CA ASP A 231 -18.47 4.10 14.41
C ASP A 231 -17.08 3.62 13.98
N THR A 232 -16.80 3.78 12.69
CA THR A 232 -15.53 3.48 12.01
C THR A 232 -14.94 4.73 11.36
N SER A 233 -15.45 5.92 11.75
CA SER A 233 -15.07 7.21 11.13
C SER A 233 -13.59 7.54 11.21
N GLN A 234 -12.89 7.00 12.21
CA GLN A 234 -11.46 7.21 12.40
C GLN A 234 -10.59 6.04 11.93
N GLN A 235 -11.18 4.88 11.57
CA GLN A 235 -10.41 3.73 11.11
C GLN A 235 -9.81 3.99 9.73
N HIS A 236 -8.58 3.50 9.54
CA HIS A 236 -7.85 3.65 8.28
C HIS A 236 -7.37 2.30 7.76
N THR A 237 -7.39 2.13 6.45
CA THR A 237 -6.90 0.92 5.78
C THR A 237 -5.59 1.22 5.06
N TRP A 238 -4.56 0.44 5.38
CA TRP A 238 -3.22 0.51 4.79
C TRP A 238 -2.94 -0.76 3.98
N ALA A 239 -2.48 -0.62 2.75
CA ALA A 239 -2.06 -1.78 1.96
C ALA A 239 -0.65 -1.60 1.42
N PHE A 240 0.23 -2.58 1.73
CA PHE A 240 1.60 -2.63 1.24
C PHE A 240 1.69 -3.55 0.03
N ILE A 241 2.10 -2.99 -1.10
CA ILE A 241 2.03 -3.62 -2.41
C ILE A 241 3.41 -3.53 -3.06
N GLY A 242 3.85 -4.61 -3.72
CA GLY A 242 5.06 -4.56 -4.56
C GLY A 242 4.79 -3.83 -5.88
N ASP A 243 5.81 -3.13 -6.40
CA ASP A 243 5.72 -2.51 -7.72
C ASP A 243 5.45 -3.52 -8.85
N GLY A 244 6.04 -4.71 -8.76
CA GLY A 244 5.76 -5.82 -9.67
C GLY A 244 4.35 -6.43 -9.51
N GLU A 245 3.75 -6.35 -8.32
CA GLU A 245 2.38 -6.77 -8.06
C GLU A 245 1.34 -5.89 -8.79
N MET A 246 1.73 -4.69 -9.16
CA MET A 246 0.90 -3.81 -9.99
C MET A 246 0.77 -4.29 -11.44
N ASP A 247 1.42 -5.38 -11.85
CA ASP A 247 1.16 -6.06 -13.12
C ASP A 247 -0.14 -6.90 -13.09
N GLU A 248 -0.61 -7.31 -11.88
CA GLU A 248 -1.84 -8.07 -11.73
C GLU A 248 -3.08 -7.22 -12.08
N PRO A 249 -4.03 -7.76 -12.87
CA PRO A 249 -5.27 -7.05 -13.21
C PRO A 249 -6.08 -6.65 -11.98
N GLU A 250 -6.10 -7.48 -10.93
CA GLU A 250 -6.83 -7.23 -9.68
C GLU A 250 -6.26 -6.04 -8.91
N SER A 251 -4.94 -5.81 -8.95
CA SER A 251 -4.31 -4.63 -8.36
C SER A 251 -4.75 -3.32 -9.01
N ARG A 252 -5.18 -3.37 -10.27
CA ARG A 252 -5.55 -2.21 -11.09
C ARG A 252 -7.05 -2.03 -11.24
N GLY A 253 -7.80 -3.12 -11.18
CA GLY A 253 -9.19 -3.17 -11.65
C GLY A 253 -10.20 -2.39 -10.82
N MET A 254 -9.93 -2.13 -9.54
CA MET A 254 -10.90 -1.52 -8.62
C MET A 254 -10.53 -0.10 -8.16
N LEU A 255 -9.45 0.49 -8.70
CA LEU A 255 -8.96 1.80 -8.25
C LEU A 255 -9.97 2.93 -8.43
N GLN A 256 -10.75 2.89 -9.52
CA GLN A 256 -11.79 3.87 -9.80
C GLN A 256 -12.90 3.85 -8.75
N LEU A 257 -13.28 2.68 -8.24
CA LEU A 257 -14.27 2.56 -7.16
C LEU A 257 -13.81 3.34 -5.92
N ALA A 258 -12.55 3.18 -5.52
CA ALA A 258 -12.01 3.90 -4.35
C ALA A 258 -12.10 5.43 -4.52
N ALA A 259 -11.78 5.93 -5.72
CA ALA A 259 -11.86 7.36 -6.02
C ALA A 259 -13.33 7.85 -6.10
N GLN A 260 -14.21 7.10 -6.76
CA GLN A 260 -15.63 7.43 -6.85
C GLN A 260 -16.31 7.47 -5.48
N GLN A 261 -15.95 6.54 -4.61
CA GLN A 261 -16.44 6.47 -3.24
C GLN A 261 -15.68 7.38 -2.27
N ARG A 262 -14.74 8.19 -2.77
CA ARG A 262 -13.93 9.15 -1.98
C ARG A 262 -13.33 8.55 -0.72
N LEU A 263 -12.70 7.36 -0.86
CA LEU A 263 -12.18 6.62 0.28
C LEU A 263 -10.88 7.24 0.81
N ASP A 264 -10.97 8.38 1.47
CA ASP A 264 -9.83 9.04 2.11
C ASP A 264 -9.33 8.31 3.38
N ASN A 265 -10.03 7.25 3.80
CA ASN A 265 -9.59 6.28 4.79
C ASN A 265 -8.79 5.11 4.19
N LEU A 266 -8.25 5.26 2.97
CA LEU A 266 -7.45 4.25 2.28
C LEU A 266 -6.10 4.81 1.84
N THR A 267 -5.01 4.13 2.21
CA THR A 267 -3.66 4.44 1.73
C THR A 267 -2.98 3.19 1.19
N PHE A 268 -2.56 3.24 -0.08
CA PHE A 268 -1.65 2.26 -0.66
C PHE A 268 -0.21 2.74 -0.49
N VAL A 269 0.68 1.83 -0.08
CA VAL A 269 2.12 2.06 -0.01
C VAL A 269 2.80 1.11 -0.99
N ILE A 270 3.19 1.63 -2.15
CA ILE A 270 3.86 0.83 -3.16
C ILE A 270 5.36 0.80 -2.87
N ASN A 271 5.86 -0.39 -2.56
CA ASN A 271 7.28 -0.65 -2.36
C ASN A 271 7.98 -0.76 -3.72
N CYS A 272 8.38 0.39 -4.27
CA CYS A 272 9.04 0.48 -5.58
C CYS A 272 10.52 0.12 -5.46
N ASN A 273 10.82 -1.17 -5.35
CA ASN A 273 12.18 -1.68 -5.31
C ASN A 273 12.73 -2.01 -6.71
N LEU A 274 11.98 -1.75 -7.77
CA LEU A 274 12.29 -1.85 -9.18
C LEU A 274 12.52 -3.27 -9.71
N GLN A 275 12.32 -4.32 -8.90
CA GLN A 275 12.68 -5.70 -9.25
C GLN A 275 11.55 -6.70 -9.04
N ARG A 276 11.34 -7.55 -10.05
CA ARG A 276 10.59 -8.81 -9.96
C ARG A 276 11.51 -9.97 -9.58
N LEU A 277 11.01 -11.20 -9.73
CA LEU A 277 11.79 -12.42 -9.51
C LEU A 277 12.93 -12.55 -10.53
N ASP A 278 12.63 -12.36 -11.80
CA ASP A 278 13.54 -12.65 -12.90
C ASP A 278 14.37 -11.44 -13.34
N GLY A 279 13.98 -10.23 -12.96
CA GLY A 279 14.66 -9.03 -13.41
C GLY A 279 13.95 -7.73 -13.02
N PRO A 280 14.22 -6.62 -13.73
CA PRO A 280 13.59 -5.34 -13.44
C PRO A 280 12.08 -5.35 -13.77
N VAL A 281 11.31 -4.53 -13.05
CA VAL A 281 9.89 -4.30 -13.36
C VAL A 281 9.76 -3.52 -14.67
N ARG A 282 10.54 -2.45 -14.83
CA ARG A 282 10.59 -1.61 -16.04
C ARG A 282 12.03 -1.19 -16.34
N GLY A 283 12.85 -2.10 -16.84
CA GLY A 283 14.28 -1.82 -17.09
C GLY A 283 14.54 -0.60 -17.98
N ASN A 284 13.82 -0.50 -19.11
CA ASN A 284 13.88 0.59 -20.07
C ASN A 284 12.84 1.70 -19.82
N GLY A 285 12.27 1.77 -18.61
CA GLY A 285 11.25 2.74 -18.24
C GLY A 285 11.43 3.20 -16.80
N LYS A 286 10.36 3.77 -16.24
CA LYS A 286 10.31 4.30 -14.87
C LYS A 286 8.99 3.92 -14.24
N ILE A 287 8.97 2.84 -13.45
CA ILE A 287 7.74 2.33 -12.85
C ILE A 287 7.03 3.35 -11.96
N ILE A 288 7.78 4.18 -11.21
CA ILE A 288 7.20 5.21 -10.35
C ILE A 288 6.42 6.23 -11.18
N GLN A 289 6.95 6.65 -12.33
CA GLN A 289 6.28 7.59 -13.22
C GLN A 289 5.05 6.95 -13.91
N GLU A 290 5.16 5.68 -14.34
CA GLU A 290 4.01 4.92 -14.87
C GLU A 290 2.88 4.85 -13.83
N LEU A 291 3.21 4.50 -12.59
CA LEU A 291 2.22 4.39 -11.52
C LEU A 291 1.66 5.75 -11.12
N GLU A 292 2.48 6.82 -11.09
CA GLU A 292 1.98 8.18 -10.84
C GLU A 292 0.89 8.56 -11.83
N ALA A 293 1.15 8.39 -13.14
CA ALA A 293 0.17 8.68 -14.19
C ALA A 293 -1.09 7.81 -14.04
N PHE A 294 -0.91 6.54 -13.75
CA PHE A 294 -2.01 5.59 -13.62
C PHE A 294 -2.93 5.91 -12.44
N PHE A 295 -2.38 6.15 -11.25
CA PHE A 295 -3.16 6.49 -10.06
C PHE A 295 -3.81 7.87 -10.15
N LYS A 296 -3.12 8.87 -10.71
CA LYS A 296 -3.73 10.19 -11.00
C LYS A 296 -4.91 10.05 -11.97
N GLY A 297 -4.75 9.25 -13.03
CA GLY A 297 -5.83 8.96 -13.98
C GLY A 297 -7.03 8.24 -13.35
N ALA A 298 -6.79 7.45 -12.31
CA ALA A 298 -7.84 6.80 -11.52
C ALA A 298 -8.48 7.71 -10.45
N GLY A 299 -8.00 8.95 -10.27
CA GLY A 299 -8.54 9.92 -9.31
C GLY A 299 -7.96 9.84 -7.90
N TRP A 300 -6.77 9.27 -7.75
CA TRP A 300 -6.07 9.16 -6.47
C TRP A 300 -5.14 10.34 -6.20
N ASN A 301 -4.96 10.70 -4.94
CA ASN A 301 -3.85 11.52 -4.47
C ASN A 301 -2.55 10.71 -4.51
N VAL A 302 -1.49 11.26 -5.12
CA VAL A 302 -0.21 10.55 -5.30
C VAL A 302 0.91 11.28 -4.57
N ILE A 303 1.62 10.56 -3.71
CA ILE A 303 2.78 11.05 -2.96
C ILE A 303 4.00 10.22 -3.36
N LYS A 304 5.01 10.84 -3.95
CA LYS A 304 6.29 10.20 -4.28
C LYS A 304 7.31 10.41 -3.16
N VAL A 305 7.98 9.33 -2.76
CA VAL A 305 9.07 9.32 -1.77
C VAL A 305 10.29 8.68 -2.42
N ILE A 306 11.02 9.45 -3.20
CA ILE A 306 12.08 8.96 -4.09
C ILE A 306 13.46 9.08 -3.45
N TRP A 307 13.78 10.26 -2.90
CA TRP A 307 15.09 10.62 -2.40
C TRP A 307 15.09 10.82 -0.88
N GLY A 308 16.09 10.25 -0.18
CA GLY A 308 16.31 10.48 1.23
C GLY A 308 16.95 11.84 1.49
N ARG A 309 16.98 12.28 2.75
CA ARG A 309 17.47 13.60 3.19
C ARG A 309 18.91 13.93 2.75
N GLY A 310 19.76 12.94 2.46
CA GLY A 310 21.10 13.19 1.92
C GLY A 310 21.11 13.90 0.56
N TRP A 311 20.00 13.79 -0.20
CA TRP A 311 19.83 14.47 -1.48
C TRP A 311 19.34 15.93 -1.34
N ASP A 312 18.80 16.32 -0.18
CA ASP A 312 18.16 17.63 -0.01
C ASP A 312 19.12 18.78 -0.28
N GLN A 313 20.37 18.67 0.17
CA GLN A 313 21.40 19.69 -0.07
C GLN A 313 21.81 19.77 -1.55
N LEU A 314 21.81 18.65 -2.28
CA LEU A 314 22.10 18.63 -3.73
C LEU A 314 20.94 19.25 -4.51
N LEU A 315 19.71 18.89 -4.19
CA LEU A 315 18.51 19.46 -4.82
C LEU A 315 18.39 20.96 -4.53
N ALA A 316 18.71 21.40 -3.31
CA ALA A 316 18.71 22.84 -2.97
C ALA A 316 19.81 23.64 -3.70
N ALA A 317 20.89 22.98 -4.11
CA ALA A 317 21.97 23.59 -4.88
C ALA A 317 21.74 23.55 -6.40
N ASP A 318 20.76 22.80 -6.87
CA ASP A 318 20.41 22.62 -8.28
C ASP A 318 19.58 23.79 -8.81
N LYS A 319 20.26 24.88 -9.16
CA LYS A 319 19.58 26.11 -9.60
C LYS A 319 19.08 26.08 -11.05
N ASP A 320 19.69 25.21 -11.86
CA ASP A 320 19.44 25.11 -13.29
C ASP A 320 18.73 23.80 -13.65
N ASP A 321 18.12 23.14 -12.68
CA ASP A 321 17.43 21.85 -12.81
C ASP A 321 18.26 20.73 -13.47
N ALA A 322 19.59 20.87 -13.51
CA ALA A 322 20.49 19.91 -14.16
C ALA A 322 20.43 18.54 -13.47
N LEU A 323 20.40 18.51 -12.13
CA LEU A 323 20.27 17.28 -11.36
C LEU A 323 18.88 16.65 -11.54
N VAL A 324 17.82 17.46 -11.47
CA VAL A 324 16.45 17.01 -11.71
C VAL A 324 16.32 16.44 -13.14
N HIS A 325 16.96 17.06 -14.13
CA HIS A 325 16.97 16.54 -15.49
C HIS A 325 17.65 15.16 -15.57
N VAL A 326 18.83 14.99 -14.98
CA VAL A 326 19.51 13.68 -14.90
C VAL A 326 18.63 12.65 -14.17
N MET A 327 17.94 13.03 -13.08
CA MET A 327 17.01 12.16 -12.38
C MET A 327 15.82 11.75 -13.25
N ASN A 328 15.28 12.65 -14.06
CA ASN A 328 14.16 12.38 -14.95
C ASN A 328 14.53 11.42 -16.09
N GLU A 329 15.71 11.54 -16.64
CA GLU A 329 16.18 10.72 -17.78
C GLU A 329 16.74 9.36 -17.37
N THR A 330 17.18 9.22 -16.12
CA THR A 330 17.76 7.95 -15.63
C THR A 330 16.71 6.85 -15.58
N LEU A 331 16.96 5.74 -16.24
CA LEU A 331 16.08 4.58 -16.30
C LEU A 331 16.16 3.73 -15.01
N ASP A 332 15.11 2.94 -14.74
CA ASP A 332 15.08 2.04 -13.59
C ASP A 332 16.21 1.01 -13.63
N GLY A 333 16.57 0.49 -14.81
CA GLY A 333 17.69 -0.43 -14.97
C GLY A 333 19.03 0.20 -14.58
N ASP A 334 19.23 1.49 -14.86
CA ASP A 334 20.43 2.22 -14.44
C ASP A 334 20.46 2.42 -12.93
N TYR A 335 19.32 2.79 -12.31
CA TYR A 335 19.23 2.93 -10.85
C TYR A 335 19.57 1.64 -10.10
N GLN A 336 19.21 0.48 -10.65
CA GLN A 336 19.63 -0.83 -10.13
C GLN A 336 21.13 -1.04 -10.28
N THR A 337 21.66 -0.75 -11.46
CA THR A 337 23.08 -0.90 -11.77
C THR A 337 23.94 -0.02 -10.87
N PHE A 338 23.53 1.22 -10.59
CA PHE A 338 24.21 2.11 -9.66
C PHE A 338 24.30 1.51 -8.25
N ARG A 339 23.25 0.85 -7.80
CA ARG A 339 23.27 0.22 -6.46
C ARG A 339 24.09 -1.07 -6.40
N ALA A 340 24.19 -1.78 -7.51
CA ALA A 340 24.99 -3.01 -7.61
C ALA A 340 26.50 -2.76 -7.77
N ASN A 341 26.90 -1.51 -7.98
CA ASN A 341 28.29 -1.04 -8.09
C ASN A 341 28.69 -0.18 -6.88
N ASP A 342 29.63 0.70 -7.03
CA ASP A 342 30.21 1.55 -6.00
C ASP A 342 29.99 3.05 -6.25
N GLY A 343 30.50 3.90 -5.37
CA GLY A 343 30.35 5.34 -5.48
C GLY A 343 31.13 5.95 -6.65
N ALA A 344 32.26 5.36 -7.04
CA ALA A 344 33.00 5.80 -8.23
C ALA A 344 32.16 5.61 -9.51
N TYR A 345 31.48 4.47 -9.61
CA TYR A 345 30.54 4.20 -10.69
C TYR A 345 29.37 5.20 -10.71
N VAL A 346 28.79 5.51 -9.55
CA VAL A 346 27.71 6.51 -9.41
C VAL A 346 28.21 7.89 -9.83
N ARG A 347 29.41 8.30 -9.42
CA ARG A 347 30.04 9.57 -9.82
C ARG A 347 30.11 9.70 -11.34
N GLU A 348 30.62 8.67 -12.01
CA GLU A 348 30.87 8.71 -13.46
C GLU A 348 29.58 8.54 -14.28
N HIS A 349 28.72 7.58 -13.92
CA HIS A 349 27.60 7.17 -14.76
C HIS A 349 26.26 7.83 -14.40
N PHE A 350 26.14 8.46 -13.22
CA PHE A 350 24.98 9.26 -12.85
C PHE A 350 25.32 10.75 -12.87
N PHE A 351 26.17 11.22 -11.96
CA PHE A 351 26.55 12.63 -11.90
C PHE A 351 27.37 13.08 -13.11
N GLY A 352 28.11 12.18 -13.74
CA GLY A 352 28.91 12.46 -14.94
C GLY A 352 28.11 12.64 -16.23
N ARG A 353 26.78 12.42 -16.21
CA ARG A 353 25.90 12.64 -17.37
C ARG A 353 25.76 14.11 -17.75
N ASP A 354 25.89 15.01 -16.78
CA ASP A 354 25.91 16.45 -16.99
C ASP A 354 27.14 17.05 -16.27
N PRO A 355 27.93 17.90 -16.92
CA PRO A 355 29.07 18.54 -16.29
C PRO A 355 28.74 19.33 -15.03
N ARG A 356 27.53 19.91 -14.94
CA ARG A 356 27.07 20.69 -13.79
C ARG A 356 26.83 19.77 -12.59
N THR A 357 26.21 18.63 -12.80
CA THR A 357 25.98 17.64 -11.71
C THR A 357 27.29 17.00 -11.25
N LYS A 358 28.25 16.78 -12.16
CA LYS A 358 29.60 16.30 -11.80
C LYS A 358 30.35 17.32 -10.93
N GLU A 359 30.22 18.62 -11.24
CA GLU A 359 30.81 19.71 -10.46
C GLU A 359 30.18 19.81 -9.05
N MET A 360 28.86 19.58 -8.91
CA MET A 360 28.17 19.62 -7.61
C MET A 360 28.79 18.63 -6.59
N VAL A 361 29.28 17.50 -7.05
CA VAL A 361 29.81 16.42 -6.19
C VAL A 361 31.33 16.30 -6.22
N LYS A 362 32.07 17.27 -6.75
CA LYS A 362 33.54 17.20 -6.89
C LYS A 362 34.28 17.00 -5.57
N ASN A 363 33.72 17.54 -4.48
CA ASN A 363 34.33 17.46 -3.14
C ASN A 363 33.74 16.31 -2.28
N TRP A 364 32.86 15.51 -2.83
CA TRP A 364 32.27 14.37 -2.15
C TRP A 364 33.16 13.13 -2.32
N THR A 365 33.24 12.28 -1.31
CA THR A 365 33.90 10.97 -1.47
C THR A 365 32.97 9.98 -2.18
N ASP A 366 33.52 8.91 -2.73
CA ASP A 366 32.71 7.88 -3.38
C ASP A 366 31.82 7.16 -2.38
N GLU A 367 32.27 6.98 -1.12
CA GLU A 367 31.46 6.43 -0.03
C GLU A 367 30.26 7.32 0.26
N GLN A 368 30.44 8.64 0.30
CA GLN A 368 29.31 9.58 0.51
C GLN A 368 28.28 9.48 -0.59
N LEU A 369 28.72 9.35 -1.85
CA LEU A 369 27.81 9.18 -3.01
C LEU A 369 27.06 7.84 -2.94
N TRP A 370 27.74 6.77 -2.55
CA TRP A 370 27.15 5.45 -2.47
C TRP A 370 26.16 5.32 -1.30
N GLU A 371 26.34 6.09 -0.24
CA GLU A 371 25.47 6.12 0.93
C GLU A 371 24.21 6.98 0.75
N LEU A 372 24.08 7.71 -0.34
CA LEU A 372 22.87 8.46 -0.66
C LEU A 372 21.67 7.50 -0.73
N LYS A 373 20.73 7.68 0.19
CA LYS A 373 19.58 6.77 0.37
C LYS A 373 18.45 7.09 -0.59
N ARG A 374 17.69 6.07 -0.97
CA ARG A 374 16.35 6.23 -1.55
C ARG A 374 15.37 6.64 -0.45
N GLY A 375 14.32 7.37 -0.83
CA GLY A 375 13.36 7.96 0.10
C GLY A 375 12.64 6.95 0.99
N GLY A 376 12.27 5.78 0.45
CA GLY A 376 11.64 4.71 1.22
C GLY A 376 12.52 4.08 2.31
N HIS A 377 13.81 4.43 2.38
CA HIS A 377 14.73 4.06 3.46
C HIS A 377 15.01 5.20 4.45
N ASP A 378 14.41 6.36 4.24
CA ASP A 378 14.51 7.52 5.13
C ASP A 378 13.22 7.69 5.93
N TYR A 379 13.27 7.37 7.21
CA TYR A 379 12.09 7.39 8.08
C TYR A 379 11.45 8.77 8.24
N ARG A 380 12.19 9.89 8.12
CA ARG A 380 11.60 11.24 8.14
C ARG A 380 10.78 11.49 6.88
N LYS A 381 11.31 11.14 5.71
CA LYS A 381 10.59 11.25 4.44
C LYS A 381 9.34 10.35 4.41
N VAL A 382 9.46 9.14 4.94
CA VAL A 382 8.33 8.20 5.06
C VAL A 382 7.28 8.74 6.04
N TYR A 383 7.71 9.26 7.20
CA TYR A 383 6.81 9.88 8.17
C TYR A 383 6.03 11.05 7.55
N ALA A 384 6.72 11.93 6.84
CA ALA A 384 6.09 13.06 6.15
C ALA A 384 5.02 12.60 5.17
N ALA A 385 5.31 11.56 4.37
CA ALA A 385 4.37 10.98 3.42
C ALA A 385 3.15 10.36 4.11
N TYR A 386 3.35 9.61 5.19
CA TYR A 386 2.25 8.99 5.95
C TYR A 386 1.38 10.04 6.62
N LYS A 387 2.00 11.07 7.20
CA LYS A 387 1.26 12.20 7.79
C LYS A 387 0.43 12.93 6.74
N ALA A 388 1.00 13.23 5.58
CA ALA A 388 0.28 13.86 4.48
C ALA A 388 -0.86 12.98 3.94
N ALA A 389 -0.70 11.65 3.90
CA ALA A 389 -1.76 10.72 3.53
C ALA A 389 -2.91 10.72 4.54
N MET A 390 -2.60 10.74 5.84
CA MET A 390 -3.61 10.80 6.91
C MET A 390 -4.36 12.13 6.98
N ASP A 391 -3.71 13.23 6.57
CA ASP A 391 -4.34 14.57 6.57
C ASP A 391 -5.13 14.84 5.29
N HIS A 392 -4.93 14.03 4.25
CA HIS A 392 -5.61 14.20 2.98
C HIS A 392 -7.07 13.76 3.07
N THR A 393 -7.98 14.53 2.47
CA THR A 393 -9.42 14.25 2.48
C THR A 393 -10.01 14.21 1.08
N GLY A 394 -11.07 13.42 0.93
CA GLY A 394 -11.89 13.36 -0.29
C GLY A 394 -11.34 12.46 -1.41
N GLN A 395 -10.16 11.87 -1.25
CA GLN A 395 -9.57 10.94 -2.22
C GLN A 395 -8.74 9.87 -1.50
N PRO A 396 -8.68 8.63 -2.01
CA PRO A 396 -7.67 7.66 -1.55
C PRO A 396 -6.26 8.14 -1.91
N THR A 397 -5.28 7.74 -1.11
CA THR A 397 -3.89 8.13 -1.30
C THR A 397 -3.03 6.93 -1.70
N VAL A 398 -2.11 7.13 -2.65
CA VAL A 398 -1.01 6.20 -2.92
C VAL A 398 0.33 6.87 -2.64
N ILE A 399 1.19 6.15 -1.92
CA ILE A 399 2.58 6.53 -1.66
C ILE A 399 3.48 5.64 -2.52
N LEU A 400 4.20 6.25 -3.46
CA LEU A 400 5.17 5.57 -4.31
C LEU A 400 6.55 5.70 -3.66
N ALA A 401 6.97 4.67 -2.91
CA ALA A 401 8.19 4.68 -2.13
C ALA A 401 9.34 3.99 -2.86
N HIS A 402 10.32 4.76 -3.34
CA HIS A 402 11.52 4.21 -3.98
C HIS A 402 12.41 3.55 -2.92
N THR A 403 12.62 2.25 -3.06
CA THR A 403 13.44 1.42 -2.17
C THR A 403 14.48 0.62 -2.95
N ILE A 404 15.23 -0.21 -2.27
CA ILE A 404 16.23 -1.10 -2.85
C ILE A 404 15.95 -2.51 -2.37
N LYS A 405 15.76 -3.44 -3.28
CA LYS A 405 15.59 -4.87 -2.95
C LYS A 405 16.86 -5.40 -2.27
N GLY A 406 16.69 -6.06 -1.13
CA GLY A 406 17.84 -6.53 -0.34
C GLY A 406 18.62 -5.43 0.37
N TYR A 407 18.03 -4.26 0.62
CA TYR A 407 18.67 -3.13 1.31
C TYR A 407 19.25 -3.54 2.66
N ALA A 408 20.51 -3.15 2.90
CA ALA A 408 21.30 -3.42 4.11
C ALA A 408 21.73 -4.89 4.33
N LEU A 409 21.39 -5.83 3.44
CA LEU A 409 21.84 -7.23 3.57
C LEU A 409 23.31 -7.46 3.13
N GLY A 410 23.91 -6.52 2.45
CA GLY A 410 25.29 -6.60 1.94
C GLY A 410 25.39 -6.30 0.44
N SER A 411 26.62 -6.10 -0.05
CA SER A 411 26.89 -5.76 -1.46
C SER A 411 26.54 -6.90 -2.44
N HIS A 412 26.56 -8.15 -1.96
CA HIS A 412 26.16 -9.31 -2.76
C HIS A 412 24.65 -9.44 -2.96
N PHE A 413 23.85 -8.74 -2.13
CA PHE A 413 22.39 -8.81 -2.12
C PHE A 413 21.75 -7.57 -2.72
N ALA A 414 22.15 -6.39 -2.32
CA ALA A 414 21.43 -5.16 -2.61
C ALA A 414 21.40 -4.83 -4.11
N GLY A 415 20.21 -4.73 -4.68
CA GLY A 415 19.98 -4.30 -6.07
C GLY A 415 20.29 -5.32 -7.16
N ARG A 416 20.70 -6.54 -6.84
CA ARG A 416 21.02 -7.59 -7.82
C ARG A 416 19.81 -8.42 -8.20
N ASN A 417 19.71 -8.84 -9.47
CA ASN A 417 18.60 -9.69 -9.92
C ASN A 417 18.56 -11.05 -9.19
N SER A 418 19.72 -11.61 -8.82
CA SER A 418 19.80 -12.86 -8.04
C SER A 418 19.29 -12.73 -6.60
N THR A 419 19.09 -11.53 -6.09
CA THR A 419 18.75 -11.24 -4.68
C THR A 419 17.45 -11.90 -4.22
N HIS A 420 16.47 -12.04 -5.10
CA HIS A 420 15.21 -12.69 -4.76
C HIS A 420 15.38 -14.19 -4.40
N GLN A 421 16.31 -14.86 -5.05
CA GLN A 421 16.57 -16.30 -4.85
C GLN A 421 17.58 -16.59 -3.72
N MET A 422 18.21 -15.57 -3.14
CA MET A 422 19.15 -15.74 -2.05
C MET A 422 18.40 -16.08 -0.76
N LYS A 423 18.47 -17.37 -0.37
CA LYS A 423 17.67 -17.96 0.71
C LYS A 423 18.43 -18.15 2.02
N LYS A 424 19.73 -17.90 2.05
CA LYS A 424 20.56 -18.02 3.23
C LYS A 424 21.74 -17.04 3.19
N LEU A 425 22.20 -16.65 4.36
CA LEU A 425 23.48 -15.98 4.53
C LEU A 425 24.59 -17.05 4.61
N THR A 426 25.71 -16.80 3.96
CA THR A 426 26.95 -17.51 4.30
C THR A 426 27.44 -17.05 5.67
N LEU A 427 28.38 -17.78 6.28
CA LEU A 427 28.98 -17.35 7.56
C LEU A 427 29.60 -15.96 7.43
N GLU A 428 30.29 -15.69 6.34
CA GLU A 428 30.90 -14.38 6.07
C GLU A 428 29.82 -13.27 5.89
N ASP A 429 28.75 -13.55 5.15
CA ASP A 429 27.62 -12.62 5.02
C ASP A 429 26.96 -12.33 6.38
N ALA A 430 26.83 -13.36 7.24
CA ALA A 430 26.28 -13.23 8.58
C ALA A 430 27.17 -12.34 9.47
N LYS A 431 28.50 -12.51 9.43
CA LYS A 431 29.45 -11.65 10.15
C LYS A 431 29.38 -10.21 9.68
N GLN A 432 29.40 -9.98 8.36
CA GLN A 432 29.28 -8.64 7.79
C GLN A 432 27.94 -7.97 8.12
N LEU A 433 26.84 -8.71 8.10
CA LEU A 433 25.51 -8.20 8.47
C LEU A 433 25.46 -7.86 9.95
N ARG A 434 25.95 -8.74 10.84
CA ARG A 434 26.08 -8.52 12.28
C ARG A 434 26.83 -7.23 12.59
N ASP A 435 28.01 -7.05 11.97
CA ASP A 435 28.85 -5.87 12.18
C ASP A 435 28.17 -4.58 11.70
N ARG A 436 27.57 -4.62 10.51
CA ARG A 436 26.81 -3.50 9.96
C ARG A 436 25.63 -3.12 10.84
N LEU A 437 24.91 -4.10 11.38
CA LEU A 437 23.77 -3.90 12.25
C LEU A 437 24.18 -3.69 13.72
N GLN A 438 25.49 -3.82 14.03
CA GLN A 438 26.04 -3.69 15.39
C GLN A 438 25.32 -4.60 16.40
N ILE A 439 25.12 -5.87 16.03
CA ILE A 439 24.52 -6.87 16.90
C ILE A 439 25.60 -7.45 17.81
N PRO A 440 25.41 -7.50 19.15
CA PRO A 440 26.41 -7.97 20.09
C PRO A 440 26.48 -9.51 20.15
N ILE A 441 26.83 -10.13 19.03
CA ILE A 441 27.02 -11.58 18.87
C ILE A 441 28.49 -11.78 18.43
N THR A 442 29.20 -12.72 19.06
CA THR A 442 30.61 -12.98 18.78
C THR A 442 30.79 -13.83 17.51
N ASP A 443 32.04 -13.86 17.01
CA ASP A 443 32.41 -14.73 15.90
C ASP A 443 32.28 -16.22 16.28
N GLU A 444 32.67 -16.58 17.50
CA GLU A 444 32.57 -17.95 18.01
C GLU A 444 31.10 -18.44 18.07
N GLU A 445 30.17 -17.55 18.41
CA GLU A 445 28.76 -17.90 18.41
C GLU A 445 28.22 -18.15 16.98
N LEU A 446 28.66 -17.39 15.99
CA LEU A 446 28.27 -17.57 14.58
C LEU A 446 28.96 -18.80 13.96
N GLU A 447 30.20 -19.09 14.33
CA GLU A 447 30.99 -20.22 13.84
C GLU A 447 30.54 -21.57 14.41
N ARG A 448 29.88 -21.57 15.58
CA ARG A 448 29.39 -22.80 16.23
C ARG A 448 28.49 -23.63 15.32
N ASP A 449 27.56 -23.00 14.65
CA ASP A 449 26.74 -23.60 13.60
C ASP A 449 26.30 -22.54 12.58
N PRO A 450 26.90 -22.50 11.39
CA PRO A 450 26.56 -21.53 10.34
C PRO A 450 25.10 -21.60 9.82
N TYR A 451 24.40 -22.69 10.09
CA TYR A 451 22.98 -22.82 9.74
C TYR A 451 22.05 -22.35 10.85
N MET A 452 22.56 -22.16 12.06
CA MET A 452 21.80 -21.78 13.26
C MET A 452 22.39 -20.53 13.93
N PRO A 453 22.61 -19.41 13.18
CA PRO A 453 23.04 -18.18 13.83
C PRO A 453 22.03 -17.80 14.92
N PRO A 454 22.49 -17.29 16.10
CA PRO A 454 21.59 -16.97 17.19
C PRO A 454 20.67 -15.80 16.84
N TYR A 455 19.39 -15.88 17.28
CA TYR A 455 18.55 -14.70 17.37
C TYR A 455 19.08 -13.74 18.42
N TYR A 456 18.75 -12.48 18.29
CA TYR A 456 19.09 -11.47 19.28
C TYR A 456 17.85 -10.94 19.98
N MET A 457 17.82 -11.08 21.29
CA MET A 457 16.81 -10.50 22.17
C MET A 457 17.56 -9.63 23.20
N PRO A 458 17.35 -8.32 23.24
CA PRO A 458 17.97 -7.45 24.23
C PRO A 458 17.41 -7.74 25.63
N PRO A 459 18.09 -7.29 26.72
CA PRO A 459 17.52 -7.34 28.07
C PRO A 459 16.13 -6.69 28.11
N ALA A 460 15.24 -7.24 28.94
CA ALA A 460 13.84 -6.80 28.99
C ALA A 460 13.67 -5.32 29.39
N ASP A 461 14.62 -4.77 30.14
CA ASP A 461 14.68 -3.38 30.59
C ASP A 461 15.43 -2.44 29.62
N HIS A 462 15.86 -2.95 28.45
CA HIS A 462 16.57 -2.14 27.48
C HIS A 462 15.72 -0.95 26.99
N PRO A 463 16.20 0.30 27.06
CA PRO A 463 15.37 1.50 26.77
C PRO A 463 14.71 1.48 25.39
N ALA A 464 15.43 1.04 24.36
CA ALA A 464 14.86 0.98 23.00
C ALA A 464 13.76 -0.09 22.87
N LEU A 465 13.84 -1.21 23.62
CA LEU A 465 12.78 -2.22 23.65
C LEU A 465 11.53 -1.70 24.38
N GLN A 466 11.74 -1.02 25.50
CA GLN A 466 10.63 -0.38 26.24
C GLN A 466 9.95 0.70 25.39
N TYR A 467 10.70 1.58 24.75
CA TYR A 467 10.18 2.58 23.83
C TYR A 467 9.33 1.94 22.71
N MET A 468 9.81 0.86 22.09
CA MET A 468 9.07 0.15 21.05
C MET A 468 7.70 -0.36 21.56
N LYS A 469 7.64 -0.88 22.78
CA LYS A 469 6.41 -1.37 23.42
C LYS A 469 5.48 -0.21 23.80
N GLU A 470 6.00 0.86 24.39
CA GLU A 470 5.25 2.08 24.72
C GLU A 470 4.57 2.69 23.49
N ARG A 471 5.28 2.71 22.33
CA ARG A 471 4.67 3.18 21.08
C ARG A 471 3.44 2.35 20.70
N ARG A 472 3.48 1.03 20.90
CA ARG A 472 2.33 0.16 20.63
C ARG A 472 1.20 0.35 21.64
N GLU A 473 1.51 0.58 22.90
CA GLU A 473 0.51 0.91 23.93
C GLU A 473 -0.22 2.22 23.62
N ILE A 474 0.53 3.28 23.27
CA ILE A 474 -0.04 4.58 22.86
C ILE A 474 -0.97 4.43 21.63
N LEU A 475 -0.62 3.57 20.71
CA LEU A 475 -1.40 3.29 19.50
C LEU A 475 -2.51 2.23 19.69
N GLY A 476 -2.75 1.76 20.92
CA GLY A 476 -3.87 0.86 21.24
C GLY A 476 -3.61 -0.61 20.94
N GLY A 477 -2.39 -1.10 21.10
CA GLY A 477 -2.07 -2.53 21.07
C GLY A 477 -1.29 -2.96 19.81
N TRP A 478 -1.24 -4.28 19.64
CA TRP A 478 -0.40 -4.92 18.63
C TRP A 478 -0.97 -4.80 17.21
N VAL A 479 -0.07 -4.80 16.21
CA VAL A 479 -0.39 -4.92 14.79
C VAL A 479 0.71 -5.76 14.13
N PRO A 480 0.38 -6.85 13.40
CA PRO A 480 -0.97 -7.42 13.21
C PRO A 480 -1.51 -8.09 14.48
N GLU A 481 -2.81 -8.05 14.64
CA GLU A 481 -3.55 -8.81 15.64
C GLU A 481 -4.93 -9.18 15.08
N ARG A 482 -5.31 -10.45 15.17
CA ARG A 482 -6.64 -10.93 14.79
C ARG A 482 -7.36 -11.50 16.00
N ARG A 483 -8.59 -11.06 16.21
CA ARG A 483 -9.45 -11.52 17.33
C ARG A 483 -10.44 -12.57 16.83
N ALA A 484 -9.90 -13.75 16.48
CA ALA A 484 -10.67 -14.85 15.91
C ALA A 484 -11.64 -15.52 16.90
N ASP A 485 -11.37 -15.41 18.19
CA ASP A 485 -12.21 -15.92 19.29
C ASP A 485 -13.47 -15.09 19.52
N ARG A 486 -13.56 -13.90 18.93
CA ARG A 486 -14.78 -13.09 18.94
C ARG A 486 -15.87 -13.80 18.16
N GLN A 487 -16.99 -14.06 18.83
CA GLN A 487 -18.16 -14.73 18.24
C GLN A 487 -19.39 -13.88 18.48
N PRO A 488 -19.52 -12.74 17.79
CA PRO A 488 -20.70 -11.91 17.92
C PRO A 488 -21.92 -12.71 17.45
N LYS A 489 -22.97 -12.71 18.24
CA LYS A 489 -24.17 -13.50 17.95
C LYS A 489 -25.13 -12.69 17.09
N LEU A 490 -25.54 -13.29 15.97
CA LEU A 490 -26.68 -12.78 15.22
C LEU A 490 -27.96 -12.94 16.09
N PRO A 491 -28.80 -11.92 16.21
CA PRO A 491 -30.10 -12.08 16.86
C PRO A 491 -30.93 -13.18 16.19
N ALA A 492 -31.92 -13.73 16.95
CA ALA A 492 -32.78 -14.78 16.42
C ALA A 492 -33.50 -14.31 15.15
N LEU A 493 -33.43 -15.12 14.09
CA LEU A 493 -34.09 -14.80 12.82
C LEU A 493 -35.63 -14.82 13.00
N PRO A 494 -36.34 -13.88 12.33
CA PRO A 494 -37.81 -13.88 12.35
C PRO A 494 -38.34 -15.13 11.64
N THR A 495 -39.33 -15.82 12.24
CA THR A 495 -39.88 -17.07 11.68
C THR A 495 -40.80 -16.84 10.48
N ARG A 496 -41.52 -15.70 10.46
CA ARG A 496 -42.52 -15.37 9.46
C ARG A 496 -42.06 -15.46 7.99
N PRO A 497 -40.88 -14.95 7.61
CA PRO A 497 -40.39 -15.07 6.22
C PRO A 497 -40.22 -16.53 5.79
N PHE A 498 -39.72 -17.37 6.70
CA PHE A 498 -39.49 -18.81 6.43
C PHE A 498 -40.79 -19.61 6.37
N GLU A 499 -41.74 -19.32 7.25
CA GLU A 499 -43.09 -19.91 7.18
C GLU A 499 -43.83 -19.58 5.90
N ALA A 500 -43.64 -18.36 5.36
CA ALA A 500 -44.20 -17.98 4.10
C ALA A 500 -43.66 -18.80 2.94
N LEU A 501 -42.36 -19.09 2.94
CA LEU A 501 -41.70 -19.93 1.94
C LEU A 501 -42.06 -21.41 2.09
N SER A 502 -42.17 -21.92 3.30
CA SER A 502 -42.48 -23.34 3.58
C SER A 502 -43.86 -23.75 3.08
N LYS A 503 -44.76 -22.80 2.91
CA LYS A 503 -46.10 -23.04 2.30
C LYS A 503 -46.03 -23.34 0.80
N GLY A 504 -44.86 -23.12 0.17
CA GLY A 504 -44.69 -23.29 -1.27
C GLY A 504 -45.37 -22.21 -2.12
N SER A 505 -45.27 -22.36 -3.43
CA SER A 505 -45.82 -21.42 -4.42
C SER A 505 -47.24 -21.78 -4.93
N GLY A 506 -47.80 -22.89 -4.45
CA GLY A 506 -49.10 -23.40 -4.88
C GLY A 506 -49.06 -23.80 -6.36
N LYS A 507 -49.91 -23.14 -7.17
CA LYS A 507 -50.00 -23.36 -8.62
C LYS A 507 -49.06 -22.46 -9.43
N LEU A 508 -48.33 -21.55 -8.78
CA LEU A 508 -47.41 -20.62 -9.46
C LEU A 508 -46.05 -21.28 -9.66
N GLU A 509 -45.53 -21.21 -10.87
CA GLU A 509 -44.13 -21.55 -11.15
C GLU A 509 -43.24 -20.40 -10.68
N VAL A 510 -42.32 -20.69 -9.79
CA VAL A 510 -41.39 -19.71 -9.21
C VAL A 510 -39.97 -20.23 -9.28
N ALA A 511 -39.06 -19.45 -9.85
CA ALA A 511 -37.63 -19.77 -9.78
C ALA A 511 -37.11 -19.75 -8.33
N THR A 512 -36.21 -20.62 -7.99
CA THR A 512 -35.61 -20.69 -6.66
C THR A 512 -34.93 -19.39 -6.26
N THR A 513 -34.28 -18.70 -7.21
CA THR A 513 -33.66 -17.39 -6.99
C THR A 513 -34.69 -16.34 -6.59
N MET A 514 -35.88 -16.34 -7.24
CA MET A 514 -36.95 -15.40 -6.89
C MET A 514 -37.52 -15.66 -5.47
N ALA A 515 -37.57 -16.92 -5.05
CA ALA A 515 -37.97 -17.27 -3.70
C ALA A 515 -36.92 -16.76 -2.66
N LEU A 516 -35.62 -16.91 -2.97
CA LEU A 516 -34.53 -16.38 -2.16
C LEU A 516 -34.58 -14.84 -2.07
N VAL A 517 -34.80 -14.15 -3.18
CA VAL A 517 -34.92 -12.68 -3.20
C VAL A 517 -36.08 -12.20 -2.31
N ARG A 518 -37.22 -12.92 -2.31
CA ARG A 518 -38.32 -12.62 -1.41
C ARG A 518 -37.91 -12.73 0.06
N LEU A 519 -37.17 -13.79 0.40
CA LEU A 519 -36.63 -13.98 1.75
C LEU A 519 -35.68 -12.84 2.13
N ILE A 520 -34.72 -12.51 1.26
CA ILE A 520 -33.77 -11.41 1.48
C ILE A 520 -34.51 -10.09 1.73
N LYS A 521 -35.53 -9.79 0.90
CA LYS A 521 -36.34 -8.58 1.05
C LYS A 521 -37.03 -8.50 2.39
N ASP A 522 -37.56 -9.61 2.88
CA ASP A 522 -38.25 -9.65 4.18
C ASP A 522 -37.26 -9.57 5.35
N LEU A 523 -36.10 -10.22 5.26
CA LEU A 523 -35.03 -10.12 6.25
C LEU A 523 -34.47 -8.69 6.34
N LEU A 524 -34.21 -8.03 5.22
CA LEU A 524 -33.71 -6.65 5.19
C LEU A 524 -34.68 -5.63 5.82
N LYS A 525 -35.97 -5.92 5.86
CA LYS A 525 -36.99 -5.07 6.49
C LYS A 525 -37.07 -5.29 8.01
N ASP A 526 -36.54 -6.37 8.51
CA ASP A 526 -36.57 -6.65 9.93
C ASP A 526 -35.69 -5.64 10.69
N LYS A 527 -36.23 -5.11 11.80
CA LYS A 527 -35.59 -4.02 12.55
C LYS A 527 -34.38 -4.48 13.35
N GLU A 528 -34.34 -5.75 13.75
CA GLU A 528 -33.28 -6.31 14.60
C GLU A 528 -32.17 -6.93 13.76
N VAL A 529 -32.51 -7.80 12.83
CA VAL A 529 -31.53 -8.56 12.05
C VAL A 529 -31.19 -7.93 10.70
N GLY A 530 -32.08 -7.12 10.14
CA GLY A 530 -31.93 -6.62 8.76
C GLY A 530 -30.64 -5.84 8.51
N LYS A 531 -30.11 -5.15 9.50
CA LYS A 531 -28.84 -4.38 9.39
C LYS A 531 -27.61 -5.26 9.19
N TYR A 532 -27.69 -6.56 9.49
CA TYR A 532 -26.57 -7.48 9.36
C TYR A 532 -26.48 -8.15 8.00
N PHE A 533 -27.56 -8.12 7.20
CA PHE A 533 -27.59 -8.72 5.87
C PHE A 533 -27.14 -7.71 4.81
N VAL A 534 -26.12 -8.08 4.03
CA VAL A 534 -25.50 -7.21 3.02
C VAL A 534 -25.55 -7.88 1.65
N PRO A 535 -26.51 -7.52 0.79
CA PRO A 535 -26.51 -7.97 -0.59
C PRO A 535 -25.35 -7.34 -1.37
N ILE A 536 -24.66 -8.16 -2.17
CA ILE A 536 -23.53 -7.76 -3.02
C ILE A 536 -23.90 -8.11 -4.45
N ILE A 537 -23.84 -7.15 -5.35
CA ILE A 537 -24.26 -7.32 -6.75
C ILE A 537 -23.22 -6.79 -7.74
N PRO A 538 -22.82 -7.63 -8.70
CA PRO A 538 -21.95 -7.25 -9.82
C PRO A 538 -22.76 -6.90 -11.07
N ASP A 539 -23.73 -5.96 -10.95
CA ASP A 539 -24.61 -5.52 -12.05
C ASP A 539 -25.62 -6.55 -12.58
N GLU A 540 -25.93 -7.61 -11.82
CA GLU A 540 -26.82 -8.70 -12.24
C GLU A 540 -28.16 -8.73 -11.48
N ALA A 541 -28.48 -7.67 -10.72
CA ALA A 541 -29.65 -7.63 -9.85
C ALA A 541 -30.97 -7.86 -10.59
N ARG A 542 -31.15 -7.29 -11.77
CA ARG A 542 -32.41 -7.44 -12.57
C ARG A 542 -32.57 -8.86 -13.07
N THR A 543 -31.47 -9.53 -13.46
CA THR A 543 -31.51 -10.92 -13.91
C THR A 543 -31.94 -11.87 -12.79
N PHE A 544 -31.54 -11.60 -11.56
CA PHE A 544 -31.89 -12.40 -10.38
C PHE A 544 -33.14 -11.92 -9.66
N GLY A 545 -33.77 -10.81 -10.11
CA GLY A 545 -34.93 -10.19 -9.47
C GLY A 545 -34.59 -9.42 -8.18
N LEU A 546 -33.33 -9.15 -7.92
CA LEU A 546 -32.86 -8.35 -6.78
C LEU A 546 -33.21 -6.85 -6.92
N ASP A 547 -33.54 -6.37 -8.11
CA ASP A 547 -34.07 -5.02 -8.33
C ASP A 547 -35.35 -4.73 -7.53
N ALA A 548 -36.07 -5.77 -7.12
CA ALA A 548 -37.22 -5.65 -6.20
C ALA A 548 -36.85 -5.07 -4.83
N ILE A 549 -35.59 -5.05 -4.45
CA ILE A 549 -35.12 -4.46 -3.18
C ILE A 549 -34.56 -3.04 -3.34
N PHE A 550 -34.28 -2.55 -4.54
CA PHE A 550 -33.73 -1.20 -4.79
C PHE A 550 -34.50 -0.08 -4.09
N PRO A 551 -35.84 0.00 -4.16
CA PRO A 551 -36.56 1.10 -3.52
C PRO A 551 -36.41 1.13 -1.99
N SER A 552 -36.30 -0.04 -1.37
CA SER A 552 -36.26 -0.17 0.10
C SER A 552 -34.86 -0.25 0.67
N ALA A 553 -33.94 -0.94 0.01
CA ALA A 553 -32.57 -1.14 0.49
C ALA A 553 -31.60 -0.10 -0.06
N LYS A 554 -31.82 0.38 -1.29
CA LYS A 554 -30.96 1.32 -2.03
C LYS A 554 -29.51 0.84 -2.19
N ILE A 555 -28.86 1.34 -3.23
CA ILE A 555 -27.43 1.10 -3.45
C ILE A 555 -26.63 2.02 -2.52
N PHE A 556 -25.64 1.47 -1.85
CA PHE A 556 -24.72 2.25 -1.02
C PHE A 556 -23.78 3.09 -1.88
N ASN A 557 -23.79 4.40 -1.67
CA ASN A 557 -22.86 5.34 -2.28
C ASN A 557 -22.51 6.42 -1.27
N THR A 558 -21.23 6.56 -0.97
CA THR A 558 -20.72 7.50 0.05
C THR A 558 -21.00 8.98 -0.28
N THR A 559 -21.33 9.29 -1.52
CA THR A 559 -21.69 10.66 -1.97
C THR A 559 -23.20 10.83 -2.21
N GLY A 560 -24.00 9.81 -1.90
CA GLY A 560 -25.43 9.82 -2.18
C GLY A 560 -25.74 9.79 -3.67
N GLN A 561 -26.92 10.30 -4.07
CA GLN A 561 -27.36 10.37 -5.46
C GLN A 561 -27.52 11.82 -5.89
N SER A 562 -26.61 12.31 -6.72
CA SER A 562 -26.57 13.70 -7.20
C SER A 562 -27.26 13.93 -8.55
N TYR A 563 -27.91 12.92 -9.11
CA TYR A 563 -28.64 12.97 -10.39
C TYR A 563 -30.07 12.47 -10.23
N THR A 564 -30.94 12.84 -11.16
CA THR A 564 -32.28 12.28 -11.24
C THR A 564 -32.26 11.00 -12.06
N PRO A 565 -32.65 9.83 -11.50
CA PRO A 565 -32.69 8.58 -12.24
C PRO A 565 -33.61 8.70 -13.46
N VAL A 566 -33.23 8.09 -14.59
CA VAL A 566 -34.01 8.15 -15.84
C VAL A 566 -35.40 7.54 -15.70
N ASP A 567 -35.53 6.55 -14.83
CA ASP A 567 -36.79 5.82 -14.53
C ASP A 567 -37.26 6.09 -13.08
N ALA A 568 -37.08 7.33 -12.60
CA ALA A 568 -37.47 7.76 -11.26
C ALA A 568 -38.95 7.47 -10.92
N ASP A 569 -39.82 7.51 -11.92
CA ASP A 569 -41.25 7.26 -11.77
C ASP A 569 -41.62 5.76 -11.76
N MET A 570 -40.66 4.88 -12.08
CA MET A 570 -40.88 3.44 -12.05
C MET A 570 -40.82 2.87 -10.64
N MET A 571 -41.64 1.86 -10.36
CA MET A 571 -41.73 1.22 -9.04
C MET A 571 -40.40 0.56 -8.61
N LEU A 572 -39.60 0.05 -9.55
CA LEU A 572 -38.32 -0.62 -9.31
C LEU A 572 -37.13 0.24 -9.78
N SER A 573 -37.20 1.56 -9.57
CA SER A 573 -36.15 2.47 -9.98
C SER A 573 -34.84 2.22 -9.21
N TYR A 574 -33.70 2.35 -9.92
CA TYR A 574 -32.37 2.35 -9.33
C TYR A 574 -32.21 3.58 -8.42
N ARG A 575 -31.77 3.37 -7.19
CA ARG A 575 -31.61 4.44 -6.20
C ARG A 575 -30.34 4.25 -5.41
N GLU A 576 -29.58 5.32 -5.28
CA GLU A 576 -28.37 5.39 -4.46
C GLU A 576 -28.62 6.20 -3.18
N SER A 577 -27.87 5.93 -2.13
CA SER A 577 -27.97 6.64 -0.86
C SER A 577 -26.73 6.38 -0.01
N GLU A 578 -26.35 7.35 0.80
CA GLU A 578 -25.35 7.21 1.86
C GLU A 578 -25.75 6.14 2.90
N GLN A 579 -27.04 5.88 3.08
CA GLN A 579 -27.59 4.81 3.92
C GLN A 579 -28.07 3.62 3.07
N GLY A 580 -27.56 3.48 1.84
CA GLY A 580 -27.83 2.30 1.02
C GLY A 580 -27.27 1.04 1.67
N ARG A 581 -27.98 -0.09 1.43
CA ARG A 581 -27.64 -1.37 2.07
C ARG A 581 -27.09 -2.40 1.10
N ILE A 582 -27.09 -2.11 -0.19
CA ILE A 582 -26.61 -2.97 -1.25
C ILE A 582 -25.23 -2.48 -1.67
N LEU A 583 -24.24 -3.35 -1.64
CA LEU A 583 -22.93 -3.08 -2.24
C LEU A 583 -22.97 -3.42 -3.73
N HIS A 584 -22.93 -2.41 -4.58
CA HIS A 584 -22.88 -2.56 -6.02
C HIS A 584 -21.45 -2.37 -6.50
N THR A 585 -20.79 -3.46 -6.85
CA THR A 585 -19.36 -3.51 -7.13
C THR A 585 -19.00 -3.16 -8.59
N GLY A 586 -20.01 -3.08 -9.47
CA GLY A 586 -19.79 -3.05 -10.91
C GLY A 586 -19.56 -4.45 -11.49
N ILE A 587 -19.33 -4.55 -12.79
CA ILE A 587 -19.13 -5.84 -13.48
C ILE A 587 -17.75 -6.42 -13.11
N THR A 588 -17.63 -6.97 -11.90
CA THR A 588 -16.42 -7.59 -11.38
C THR A 588 -16.74 -8.67 -10.36
N GLU A 589 -16.51 -9.92 -10.71
CA GLU A 589 -16.64 -11.05 -9.79
C GLU A 589 -15.55 -11.03 -8.72
N ALA A 590 -14.33 -10.67 -9.08
CA ALA A 590 -13.22 -10.53 -8.13
C ALA A 590 -13.51 -9.46 -7.07
N GLY A 591 -14.04 -8.30 -7.48
CA GLY A 591 -14.45 -7.25 -6.54
C GLY A 591 -15.63 -7.67 -5.66
N SER A 592 -16.61 -8.38 -6.22
CA SER A 592 -17.76 -8.90 -5.46
C SER A 592 -17.32 -9.93 -4.42
N SER A 593 -16.38 -10.80 -4.76
CA SER A 593 -15.82 -11.78 -3.82
C SER A 593 -14.97 -11.13 -2.74
N ALA A 594 -14.19 -10.08 -3.07
CA ALA A 594 -13.47 -9.29 -2.08
C ALA A 594 -14.45 -8.60 -1.10
N ALA A 595 -15.53 -8.00 -1.60
CA ALA A 595 -16.59 -7.43 -0.76
C ALA A 595 -17.25 -8.51 0.12
N PHE A 596 -17.52 -9.70 -0.43
CA PHE A 596 -18.07 -10.82 0.31
C PHE A 596 -17.16 -11.26 1.45
N GLN A 597 -15.87 -11.40 1.18
CA GLN A 597 -14.86 -11.78 2.18
C GLN A 597 -14.76 -10.74 3.30
N VAL A 598 -14.69 -9.47 2.95
CA VAL A 598 -14.61 -8.36 3.92
C VAL A 598 -15.83 -8.34 4.84
N VAL A 599 -17.03 -8.42 4.29
CA VAL A 599 -18.27 -8.45 5.09
C VAL A 599 -18.33 -9.72 5.94
N GLY A 600 -17.93 -10.88 5.37
CA GLY A 600 -17.96 -12.17 6.06
C GLY A 600 -16.94 -12.29 7.19
N THR A 601 -15.84 -11.54 7.14
CA THR A 601 -14.81 -11.52 8.20
C THR A 601 -15.04 -10.44 9.26
N ALA A 602 -16.15 -9.70 9.18
CA ALA A 602 -16.50 -8.63 10.11
C ALA A 602 -16.56 -9.09 11.57
N TYR A 603 -16.76 -10.37 11.84
CA TYR A 603 -16.72 -10.92 13.20
C TYR A 603 -15.34 -10.76 13.86
N ALA A 604 -14.26 -10.86 13.08
CA ALA A 604 -12.88 -10.71 13.57
C ALA A 604 -12.35 -9.28 13.45
N THR A 605 -12.78 -8.54 12.41
CA THR A 605 -12.32 -7.17 12.14
C THR A 605 -13.11 -6.12 12.93
N HIS A 606 -14.41 -6.34 13.12
CA HIS A 606 -15.34 -5.37 13.69
C HIS A 606 -16.15 -5.86 14.90
N ASP A 607 -16.05 -7.13 15.27
CA ASP A 607 -16.89 -7.76 16.29
C ASP A 607 -18.39 -7.67 15.95
N LEU A 608 -18.72 -7.90 14.65
CA LEU A 608 -20.08 -7.81 14.11
C LEU A 608 -20.49 -9.09 13.38
N PRO A 609 -21.72 -9.61 13.59
CA PRO A 609 -22.21 -10.84 12.95
C PRO A 609 -22.80 -10.55 11.56
N MET A 610 -21.99 -9.98 10.65
CA MET A 610 -22.46 -9.61 9.33
C MET A 610 -22.65 -10.83 8.42
N VAL A 611 -23.65 -10.78 7.55
CA VAL A 611 -24.02 -11.86 6.63
C VAL A 611 -24.00 -11.34 5.20
N PRO A 612 -22.92 -11.57 4.44
CA PRO A 612 -22.86 -11.19 3.03
C PRO A 612 -23.73 -12.15 2.20
N ILE A 613 -24.36 -11.61 1.16
CA ILE A 613 -25.13 -12.39 0.17
C ILE A 613 -24.64 -11.99 -1.21
N TYR A 614 -23.95 -12.92 -1.88
CA TYR A 614 -23.46 -12.75 -3.25
C TYR A 614 -24.02 -13.84 -4.15
N ILE A 615 -24.77 -13.44 -5.17
CA ILE A 615 -25.33 -14.34 -6.17
C ILE A 615 -24.56 -14.13 -7.47
N PHE A 616 -24.06 -15.20 -8.05
CA PHE A 616 -23.24 -15.17 -9.27
C PHE A 616 -23.53 -16.34 -10.21
N TYR A 617 -23.22 -16.18 -11.47
CA TYR A 617 -23.19 -17.29 -12.40
C TYR A 617 -22.00 -18.20 -12.10
N SER A 618 -22.28 -19.49 -11.82
CA SER A 618 -21.26 -20.46 -11.35
C SER A 618 -20.02 -20.52 -12.25
N MET A 619 -20.22 -20.47 -13.59
CA MET A 619 -19.10 -20.48 -14.53
C MET A 619 -18.17 -19.29 -14.32
N PHE A 620 -18.70 -18.07 -14.31
CA PHE A 620 -17.86 -16.86 -14.21
C PHE A 620 -17.31 -16.66 -12.80
N GLY A 621 -18.13 -16.90 -11.77
CA GLY A 621 -17.71 -16.79 -10.38
C GLY A 621 -16.52 -17.70 -10.08
N PHE A 622 -16.65 -19.01 -10.31
CA PHE A 622 -15.56 -19.96 -10.01
C PHE A 622 -14.30 -19.74 -10.85
N GLN A 623 -14.42 -19.35 -12.11
CA GLN A 623 -13.25 -19.08 -12.96
C GLN A 623 -12.46 -17.84 -12.51
N ARG A 624 -13.13 -16.79 -12.03
CA ARG A 624 -12.51 -15.49 -11.74
C ARG A 624 -12.19 -15.25 -10.28
N THR A 625 -12.70 -16.09 -9.38
CA THR A 625 -12.57 -15.89 -7.94
C THR A 625 -12.04 -17.11 -7.21
N GLY A 626 -11.47 -18.06 -7.94
CA GLY A 626 -10.93 -19.31 -7.37
C GLY A 626 -9.95 -19.06 -6.23
N ASP A 627 -9.02 -18.12 -6.39
CA ASP A 627 -8.04 -17.75 -5.38
C ASP A 627 -8.66 -17.22 -4.09
N GLN A 628 -9.78 -16.49 -4.19
CA GLN A 628 -10.46 -15.93 -3.02
C GLN A 628 -11.24 -16.97 -2.23
N PHE A 629 -11.60 -18.09 -2.83
CA PHE A 629 -12.24 -19.20 -2.14
C PHE A 629 -11.26 -20.02 -1.28
N TRP A 630 -9.98 -19.99 -1.61
CA TRP A 630 -8.93 -20.66 -0.84
C TRP A 630 -8.59 -19.89 0.43
#